data_2695186595dfedffceb8ee9020c5874b
#
_entry.id   2695186595dfedffceb8ee9020c5874b
#
_cell.length_a   1.000
_cell.length_b   1.000
_cell.length_c   1.000
_cell.angle_alpha   90.00
_cell.angle_beta   90.00
_cell.angle_gamma   90.00
#
_symmetry.space_group_name_H-M   'P 1'
#
loop_
_entity.id
_entity.type
_entity.pdbx_description
1 polymer ?
#
loop_
_entity_poly.entity_id
_entity_poly.type
_entity_poly.pdbx_seq_one_letter_code
_entity_poly.pdbx_strand_id
1 'polypeptide(L)'
;MAKVEFVNPDSVTHSPDKVSTLHLRILIGRLNLRAGKPLRPGYGPEYAGQYQLSKAYGGYKLTQNDETGCGERDITTGYVSRKELHNRISVLIADMT
;
A
#
# COMPACT_ATOMS: atom_id res chain seq x y z
N MET A 1 -1.04 10.44 -26.75
CA MET A 1 -0.51 10.66 -26.23
C MET A 1 -0.13 10.52 -25.44
N ALA A 2 -0.24 10.06 -25.53
CA ALA A 2 0.04 9.98 -24.63
C ALA A 2 0.66 10.40 -24.01
N LYS A 3 0.82 10.75 -24.06
CA LYS A 3 1.48 11.19 -23.43
C LYS A 3 1.50 11.37 -22.38
N VAL A 4 0.98 11.28 -22.40
CA VAL A 4 1.01 11.60 -21.33
C VAL A 4 1.36 10.98 -20.45
N GLU A 5 1.42 10.12 -20.72
CA GLU A 5 1.77 9.56 -19.93
C GLU A 5 2.93 9.67 -19.43
N PHE A 6 3.64 10.04 -20.09
CA PHE A 6 4.64 10.47 -19.39
C PHE A 6 4.20 11.47 -18.51
N VAL A 7 4.39 11.21 -17.36
CA VAL A 7 3.77 12.04 -16.45
C VAL A 7 4.79 12.71 -15.63
N ASN A 8 4.67 14.00 -15.57
CA ASN A 8 5.46 14.79 -14.66
C ASN A 8 5.16 14.33 -13.24
N PRO A 9 6.13 13.95 -12.45
CA PRO A 9 5.89 13.53 -11.08
C PRO A 9 5.12 14.55 -10.26
N ASP A 10 5.34 15.82 -10.52
CA ASP A 10 4.62 16.86 -9.78
C ASP A 10 3.13 16.82 -10.10
N SER A 11 2.79 16.58 -11.35
CA SER A 11 1.39 16.49 -11.73
C SER A 11 0.72 15.32 -11.05
N VAL A 12 1.41 14.20 -10.96
CA VAL A 12 0.82 13.04 -10.33
C VAL A 12 0.57 13.29 -8.86
N THR A 13 1.51 13.89 -8.17
CA THR A 13 1.38 14.04 -6.74
C THR A 13 0.35 15.07 -6.35
N HIS A 14 -0.05 15.91 -7.28
CA HIS A 14 -0.96 16.97 -6.94
C HIS A 14 -2.41 16.62 -7.11
N SER A 15 -2.71 15.41 -7.49
CA SER A 15 -4.09 15.06 -7.74
C SER A 15 -4.45 13.81 -6.97
N PRO A 16 -4.79 13.95 -5.69
CA PRO A 16 -5.10 12.79 -4.87
C PRO A 16 -6.28 11.98 -5.41
N ASP A 17 -7.16 12.60 -6.17
CA ASP A 17 -8.27 11.88 -6.77
C ASP A 17 -7.81 10.91 -7.85
N LYS A 18 -6.55 11.03 -8.28
CA LYS A 18 -6.01 10.17 -9.32
C LYS A 18 -5.00 9.17 -8.79
N VAL A 19 -5.09 8.87 -7.52
CA VAL A 19 -4.25 7.84 -6.94
C VAL A 19 -4.53 6.52 -7.65
N SER A 20 -3.50 5.91 -8.17
CA SER A 20 -3.60 4.64 -8.87
C SER A 20 -3.21 3.48 -7.96
N THR A 21 -3.51 2.27 -8.42
CA THR A 21 -3.07 1.07 -7.71
C THR A 21 -1.56 1.04 -7.60
N LEU A 22 -0.86 1.52 -8.63
CA LEU A 22 0.60 1.58 -8.59
C LEU A 22 1.08 2.49 -7.46
N HIS A 23 0.43 3.64 -7.27
CA HIS A 23 0.78 4.53 -6.16
C HIS A 23 0.64 3.82 -4.81
N LEU A 24 -0.44 3.05 -4.65
CA LEU A 24 -0.65 2.29 -3.43
C LEU A 24 0.45 1.26 -3.22
N ARG A 25 0.84 0.56 -4.29
CA ARG A 25 1.88 -0.45 -4.19
C ARG A 25 3.23 0.17 -3.83
N ILE A 26 3.52 1.34 -4.37
CA ILE A 26 4.75 2.05 -4.04
C ILE A 26 4.76 2.44 -2.56
N LEU A 27 3.64 2.94 -2.05
CA LEU A 27 3.56 3.30 -0.64
C LEU A 27 3.70 2.09 0.27
N ILE A 28 3.06 0.99 -0.11
CA ILE A 28 3.16 -0.23 0.68
C ILE A 28 4.59 -0.75 0.67
N GLY A 29 5.28 -0.62 -0.47
CA GLY A 29 6.70 -0.95 -0.54
C GLY A 29 7.52 -0.11 0.43
N ARG A 30 7.24 1.19 0.51
CA ARG A 30 7.93 2.06 1.47
C ARG A 30 7.63 1.66 2.90
N LEU A 31 6.39 1.28 3.17
CA LEU A 31 6.00 0.84 4.49
C LEU A 31 6.76 -0.43 4.89
N ASN A 32 6.84 -1.40 3.97
CA ASN A 32 7.59 -2.62 4.21
C ASN A 32 9.07 -2.34 4.43
N LEU A 33 9.63 -1.46 3.62
CA LEU A 33 11.03 -1.11 3.76
C LEU A 33 11.31 -0.51 5.14
N ARG A 34 10.46 0.38 5.61
CA ARG A 34 10.61 0.98 6.92
C ARG A 34 10.46 -0.03 8.03
N ALA A 35 9.59 -1.01 7.83
CA ALA A 35 9.36 -2.05 8.82
C ALA A 35 10.40 -3.17 8.74
N GLY A 36 11.32 -3.11 7.80
CA GLY A 36 12.33 -4.15 7.63
C GLY A 36 11.76 -5.43 7.07
N LYS A 37 10.72 -5.34 6.24
CA LYS A 37 10.04 -6.51 5.68
C LYS A 37 10.37 -6.67 4.21
N PRO A 38 10.23 -7.89 3.66
CA PRO A 38 10.48 -8.11 2.24
C PRO A 38 9.58 -7.22 1.38
N LEU A 39 10.08 -6.80 0.24
CA LEU A 39 9.31 -5.98 -0.70
C LEU A 39 8.46 -6.82 -1.63
N ARG A 40 8.94 -8.02 -1.97
CA ARG A 40 8.19 -8.91 -2.84
C ARG A 40 7.09 -9.59 -2.04
N PRO A 41 5.85 -9.60 -2.54
CA PRO A 41 4.78 -10.29 -1.83
C PRO A 41 5.05 -11.77 -1.69
N GLY A 42 4.66 -12.35 -0.57
CA GLY A 42 4.85 -13.76 -0.33
C GLY A 42 4.22 -14.20 0.97
N TYR A 43 4.33 -15.48 1.24
CA TYR A 43 3.82 -16.09 2.46
C TYR A 43 4.89 -17.01 3.02
N GLY A 44 4.82 -17.24 4.31
CA GLY A 44 5.80 -18.07 4.99
C GLY A 44 6.49 -17.28 6.08
N PRO A 45 7.33 -17.95 6.88
CA PRO A 45 7.95 -17.30 8.04
C PRO A 45 8.77 -16.05 7.70
N GLU A 46 9.42 -16.04 6.55
CA GLU A 46 10.23 -14.88 6.16
C GLU A 46 9.36 -13.68 5.79
N TYR A 47 8.06 -13.88 5.57
CA TYR A 47 7.13 -12.81 5.22
C TYR A 47 6.26 -12.40 6.41
N ALA A 48 6.58 -12.87 7.61
CA ALA A 48 5.82 -12.47 8.80
C ALA A 48 5.88 -10.97 8.97
N GLY A 49 4.73 -10.36 9.18
CA GLY A 49 4.64 -8.92 9.38
C GLY A 49 4.66 -8.08 8.12
N GLN A 50 4.75 -8.70 6.95
CA GLN A 50 4.75 -7.95 5.70
C GLN A 50 3.38 -7.31 5.45
N TYR A 51 3.39 -6.07 4.98
CA TYR A 51 2.16 -5.37 4.61
C TYR A 51 1.79 -5.69 3.17
N GLN A 52 0.50 -5.86 2.91
CA GLN A 52 0.01 -6.22 1.59
C GLN A 52 -1.24 -5.43 1.24
N LEU A 53 -1.50 -5.31 -0.06
CA LEU A 53 -2.69 -4.67 -0.58
C LEU A 53 -3.76 -5.72 -0.81
N SER A 54 -4.93 -5.52 -0.24
CA SER A 54 -6.09 -6.35 -0.49
C SER A 54 -7.11 -5.56 -1.28
N LYS A 55 -7.78 -6.21 -2.22
CA LYS A 55 -8.70 -5.55 -3.13
C LYS A 55 -9.96 -6.38 -3.27
N ALA A 56 -11.10 -5.80 -2.95
CA ALA A 56 -12.39 -6.47 -3.10
C ALA A 56 -13.51 -5.43 -3.04
N TYR A 57 -14.66 -5.81 -3.57
CA TYR A 57 -15.87 -4.97 -3.49
C TYR A 57 -15.65 -3.55 -4.02
N GLY A 58 -14.81 -3.42 -5.04
CA GLY A 58 -14.53 -2.11 -5.61
C GLY A 58 -13.67 -1.22 -4.76
N GLY A 59 -13.09 -1.73 -3.70
CA GLY A 59 -12.25 -0.95 -2.79
C GLY A 59 -10.94 -1.62 -2.46
N TYR A 60 -10.22 -1.00 -1.53
CA TYR A 60 -8.86 -1.41 -1.18
C TYR A 60 -8.66 -1.38 0.32
N LYS A 61 -7.82 -2.26 0.80
CA LYS A 61 -7.54 -2.37 2.22
C LYS A 61 -6.07 -2.74 2.41
N LEU A 62 -5.47 -2.25 3.49
CA LEU A 62 -4.14 -2.65 3.89
C LEU A 62 -4.23 -3.79 4.86
N THR A 63 -3.52 -4.87 4.58
CA THR A 63 -3.43 -6.02 5.48
C THR A 63 -1.98 -6.23 5.87
N GLN A 64 -1.78 -7.07 6.88
CA GLN A 64 -0.44 -7.41 7.33
C GLN A 64 -0.43 -8.91 7.62
N ASN A 65 0.61 -9.59 7.15
CA ASN A 65 0.77 -11.00 7.47
C ASN A 65 0.96 -11.15 8.98
N ASP A 66 0.42 -12.23 9.53
CA ASP A 66 0.59 -12.49 10.96
C ASP A 66 1.99 -13.04 11.25
N GLU A 67 2.22 -13.43 12.48
CA GLU A 67 3.55 -13.86 12.89
C GLU A 67 4.00 -15.16 12.24
N THR A 68 3.08 -15.92 11.64
CA THR A 68 3.45 -17.13 10.89
C THR A 68 3.78 -16.82 9.45
N GLY A 69 3.38 -15.64 8.97
CA GLY A 69 3.54 -15.27 7.58
C GLY A 69 2.53 -15.91 6.65
N CYS A 70 1.59 -16.69 7.19
CA CYS A 70 0.62 -17.39 6.38
C CYS A 70 -0.79 -16.85 6.50
N GLY A 71 -1.13 -16.20 7.60
CA GLY A 71 -2.42 -15.55 7.78
C GLY A 71 -2.30 -14.07 7.59
N GLU A 72 -3.43 -13.38 7.47
CA GLU A 72 -3.46 -11.93 7.32
C GLU A 72 -4.43 -11.33 8.32
N ARG A 73 -4.13 -10.11 8.73
CA ARG A 73 -5.04 -9.34 9.55
C ARG A 73 -5.22 -7.96 8.93
N ASP A 74 -6.36 -7.34 9.20
CA ASP A 74 -6.64 -6.03 8.67
C ASP A 74 -5.89 -4.97 9.46
N ILE A 75 -5.22 -4.07 8.75
CA ILE A 75 -4.62 -2.89 9.37
C ILE A 75 -5.58 -1.74 9.26
N THR A 76 -6.23 -1.59 8.09
CA THR A 76 -7.29 -0.60 7.93
C THR A 76 -8.63 -1.34 7.99
N THR A 77 -9.65 -0.65 8.48
CA THR A 77 -10.97 -1.24 8.61
C THR A 77 -11.74 -1.13 7.30
N GLY A 78 -12.17 -2.27 6.79
CA GLY A 78 -13.00 -2.30 5.59
C GLY A 78 -12.26 -1.91 4.32
N TYR A 79 -12.97 -2.00 3.22
CA TYR A 79 -12.42 -1.63 1.92
C TYR A 79 -12.80 -0.18 1.62
N VAL A 80 -11.82 0.62 1.25
CA VAL A 80 -12.01 2.05 1.04
C VAL A 80 -11.46 2.44 -0.32
N SER A 81 -11.69 3.69 -0.72
CA SER A 81 -11.18 4.18 -2.01
C SER A 81 -9.65 4.21 -1.99
N ARG A 82 -9.07 4.28 -3.19
CA ARG A 82 -7.61 4.40 -3.30
C ARG A 82 -7.10 5.65 -2.60
N LYS A 83 -7.83 6.75 -2.74
CA LYS A 83 -7.45 8.01 -2.11
C LYS A 83 -7.44 7.88 -0.59
N GLU A 84 -8.47 7.27 -0.04
CA GLU A 84 -8.57 7.09 1.39
C GLU A 84 -7.45 6.20 1.90
N LEU A 85 -7.20 5.09 1.21
CA LEU A 85 -6.14 4.17 1.63
C LEU A 85 -4.77 4.83 1.52
N HIS A 86 -4.55 5.60 0.46
CA HIS A 86 -3.31 6.34 0.29
C HIS A 86 -3.04 7.23 1.50
N ASN A 87 -4.07 7.95 1.94
CA ASN A 87 -3.94 8.83 3.08
C ASN A 87 -3.61 8.06 4.35
N ARG A 88 -4.28 6.94 4.57
CA ARG A 88 -4.05 6.13 5.77
C ARG A 88 -2.65 5.54 5.79
N ILE A 89 -2.17 5.06 4.66
CA ILE A 89 -0.82 4.50 4.58
C ILE A 89 0.22 5.60 4.81
N SER A 90 -0.01 6.79 4.26
CA SER A 90 0.90 7.90 4.45
C SER A 90 1.06 8.26 5.92
N VAL A 91 -0.05 8.23 6.67
CA VAL A 91 -0.01 8.50 8.10
C VAL A 91 0.81 7.42 8.82
N LEU A 92 0.61 6.15 8.46
CA LEU A 92 1.37 5.07 9.07
C LEU A 92 2.87 5.23 8.83
N ILE A 93 3.26 5.57 7.61
CA ILE A 93 4.66 5.76 7.30
C ILE A 93 5.23 6.91 8.12
N ALA A 94 4.49 8.00 8.26
CA ALA A 94 4.93 9.14 9.03
C ALA A 94 5.12 8.76 10.51
N ASP A 95 4.25 7.92 11.04
CA ASP A 95 4.36 7.50 12.43
C ASP A 95 5.57 6.60 12.68
N MET A 96 6.12 6.01 11.64
CA MET A 96 7.25 5.09 11.76
C MET A 96 8.59 5.79 11.66
N THR A 97 8.61 7.10 11.46
CA THR A 97 9.89 7.82 11.33
C THR A 97 10.36 8.49 12.62
#